data_c2ae983a96048db8bc9251838ecdccff
#
_entry.id   c2ae983a96048db8bc9251838ecdccff
#
_cell.length_a   1.000
_cell.length_b   1.000
_cell.length_c   1.000
_cell.angle_alpha   90.00
_cell.angle_beta   90.00
_cell.angle_gamma   90.00
#
_symmetry.space_group_name_H-M   'P 1'
#
loop_
_entity.id
_entity.type
_entity.pdbx_description
1 polymer ?
#
loop_
_entity_poly.entity_id
_entity_poly.type
_entity_poly.pdbx_seq_one_letter_code
_entity_poly.pdbx_strand_id
1 'polypeptide(L)'
;MALVDVKGVTKRFGGLTAVSDVDLTVNAGEIHCLIGPNGAGKSTLFKLIVGLYPPTKGTILFDSIDITEERPFARVQRGMSIKMQAPSVFKELPVRQNIQIALQERFSGVQRDVEEERLLALLNLAPDGGKLAGALSHGQQQWLEIGMALALQPQLLLLDEPTAGMSPEETFKTGELIKSFNAEGMTILVVEHDMAFVRQIAQRVTVLHLGKIFARGSLEAIIQDEKVAEIYLGKTHEH
;
A
#
# COMPACT_ATOMS: atom_id res chain seq x y z
N MET A 1 11.47 -13.89 6.51
CA MET A 1 12.07 -14.05 5.16
C MET A 1 11.67 -12.85 4.33
N ALA A 2 12.59 -12.25 3.57
CA ALA A 2 12.27 -11.10 2.72
C ALA A 2 11.29 -11.51 1.61
N LEU A 3 10.15 -10.84 1.52
CA LEU A 3 9.21 -10.99 0.40
C LEU A 3 9.51 -9.95 -0.69
N VAL A 4 9.79 -8.70 -0.30
CA VAL A 4 10.29 -7.66 -1.20
C VAL A 4 11.68 -7.25 -0.77
N ASP A 5 12.61 -7.19 -1.71
CA ASP A 5 13.98 -6.75 -1.46
C ASP A 5 14.42 -5.76 -2.54
N VAL A 6 14.52 -4.50 -2.17
CA VAL A 6 14.95 -3.37 -3.00
C VAL A 6 16.41 -3.12 -2.70
N LYS A 7 17.29 -3.15 -3.72
CA LYS A 7 18.75 -3.06 -3.55
C LYS A 7 19.34 -1.93 -4.39
N GLY A 8 19.89 -0.93 -3.73
CA GLY A 8 20.59 0.20 -4.35
C GLY A 8 19.74 0.96 -5.35
N VAL A 9 18.39 0.99 -5.17
CA VAL A 9 17.49 1.53 -6.18
C VAL A 9 17.60 3.05 -6.25
N THR A 10 17.82 3.53 -7.47
CA THR A 10 17.88 4.96 -7.79
C THR A 10 16.88 5.27 -8.91
N LYS A 11 16.16 6.40 -8.79
CA LYS A 11 15.30 6.93 -9.85
C LYS A 11 15.60 8.39 -10.10
N ARG A 12 15.90 8.71 -11.37
CA ARG A 12 16.10 10.07 -11.86
C ARG A 12 15.03 10.44 -12.88
N PHE A 13 14.58 11.67 -12.81
CA PHE A 13 13.71 12.31 -13.81
C PHE A 13 14.41 13.56 -14.32
N GLY A 14 15.04 13.46 -15.49
CA GLY A 14 15.94 14.54 -15.97
C GLY A 14 17.06 14.84 -14.96
N GLY A 15 17.12 16.10 -14.50
CA GLY A 15 18.10 16.53 -13.49
C GLY A 15 17.74 16.20 -12.04
N LEU A 16 16.50 15.79 -11.76
CA LEU A 16 16.02 15.49 -10.39
C LEU A 16 16.27 14.02 -10.05
N THR A 17 16.93 13.76 -8.92
CA THR A 17 17.00 12.42 -8.32
C THR A 17 15.92 12.31 -7.25
N ALA A 18 14.85 11.59 -7.57
CA ALA A 18 13.69 11.43 -6.67
C ALA A 18 13.88 10.31 -5.62
N VAL A 19 14.67 9.28 -5.97
CA VAL A 19 15.08 8.18 -5.08
C VAL A 19 16.54 7.91 -5.35
N SER A 20 17.38 7.79 -4.31
CA SER A 20 18.83 7.71 -4.41
C SER A 20 19.39 6.61 -3.53
N ASP A 21 19.86 5.53 -4.13
CA ASP A 21 20.57 4.43 -3.47
C ASP A 21 19.80 3.87 -2.28
N VAL A 22 18.55 3.45 -2.54
CA VAL A 22 17.63 2.97 -1.51
C VAL A 22 17.69 1.45 -1.41
N ASP A 23 17.93 0.96 -0.18
CA ASP A 23 17.78 -0.44 0.21
C ASP A 23 16.57 -0.58 1.13
N LEU A 24 15.54 -1.34 0.72
CA LEU A 24 14.34 -1.59 1.51
C LEU A 24 14.01 -3.08 1.49
N THR A 25 13.82 -3.67 2.67
CA THR A 25 13.38 -5.05 2.81
C THR A 25 12.02 -5.08 3.51
N VAL A 26 11.04 -5.75 2.91
CA VAL A 26 9.73 -6.07 3.50
C VAL A 26 9.66 -7.58 3.72
N ASN A 27 9.45 -8.01 4.96
CA ASN A 27 9.38 -9.43 5.28
C ASN A 27 7.98 -9.99 5.08
N ALA A 28 7.90 -11.29 4.78
CA ALA A 28 6.61 -11.97 4.69
C ALA A 28 5.83 -11.87 6.01
N GLY A 29 4.53 -11.57 5.92
CA GLY A 29 3.63 -11.48 7.05
C GLY A 29 3.78 -10.23 7.93
N GLU A 30 4.55 -9.20 7.51
CA GLU A 30 4.64 -7.95 8.27
C GLU A 30 3.77 -6.83 7.66
N ILE A 31 3.33 -5.90 8.53
CA ILE A 31 2.83 -4.57 8.11
C ILE A 31 4.01 -3.61 8.18
N HIS A 32 4.49 -3.20 7.00
CA HIS A 32 5.59 -2.26 6.84
C HIS A 32 5.06 -0.90 6.42
N CYS A 33 5.34 0.15 7.19
CA CYS A 33 4.96 1.52 6.84
C CYS A 33 6.15 2.30 6.28
N LEU A 34 5.99 2.85 5.08
CA LEU A 34 6.93 3.79 4.47
C LEU A 34 6.41 5.21 4.71
N ILE A 35 7.10 5.95 5.56
CA ILE A 35 6.71 7.30 5.98
C ILE A 35 7.76 8.33 5.57
N GLY A 36 7.43 9.62 5.73
CA GLY A 36 8.33 10.73 5.44
C GLY A 36 7.56 11.98 4.99
N PRO A 37 8.19 13.15 4.97
CA PRO A 37 7.56 14.40 4.54
C PRO A 37 7.13 14.37 3.06
N ASN A 38 6.35 15.36 2.65
CA ASN A 38 6.00 15.55 1.25
C ASN A 38 7.26 15.80 0.42
N GLY A 39 7.33 15.18 -0.76
CA GLY A 39 8.53 15.26 -1.61
C GLY A 39 9.68 14.33 -1.20
N ALA A 40 9.55 13.53 -0.13
CA ALA A 40 10.61 12.61 0.31
C ALA A 40 10.95 11.49 -0.67
N GLY A 41 10.09 11.23 -1.68
CA GLY A 41 10.28 10.17 -2.67
C GLY A 41 9.42 8.91 -2.44
N LYS A 42 8.54 8.91 -1.44
CA LYS A 42 7.68 7.75 -1.07
C LYS A 42 6.89 7.20 -2.24
N SER A 43 6.06 8.02 -2.88
CA SER A 43 5.24 7.60 -4.03
C SER A 43 6.08 7.20 -5.23
N THR A 44 7.31 7.75 -5.38
CA THR A 44 8.24 7.30 -6.41
C THR A 44 8.76 5.90 -6.10
N LEU A 45 9.21 5.63 -4.87
CA LEU A 45 9.66 4.32 -4.45
C LEU A 45 8.52 3.28 -4.55
N PHE A 46 7.32 3.65 -4.13
CA PHE A 46 6.12 2.82 -4.29
C PHE A 46 5.90 2.45 -5.78
N LYS A 47 5.91 3.44 -6.68
CA LYS A 47 5.73 3.22 -8.13
C LYS A 47 6.84 2.39 -8.76
N LEU A 48 8.06 2.41 -8.21
CA LEU A 48 9.15 1.52 -8.60
C LEU A 48 8.87 0.07 -8.18
N ILE A 49 8.41 -0.15 -6.93
CA ILE A 49 8.05 -1.48 -6.42
C ILE A 49 6.85 -2.07 -7.20
N VAL A 50 5.89 -1.24 -7.59
CA VAL A 50 4.73 -1.63 -8.40
C VAL A 50 5.10 -1.90 -9.87
N GLY A 51 6.22 -1.35 -10.36
CA GLY A 51 6.65 -1.47 -11.76
C GLY A 51 6.06 -0.42 -12.71
N LEU A 52 5.44 0.64 -12.17
CA LEU A 52 4.96 1.78 -12.97
C LEU A 52 6.12 2.62 -13.50
N TYR A 53 7.23 2.64 -12.79
CA TYR A 53 8.49 3.24 -13.24
C TYR A 53 9.60 2.20 -13.21
N PRO A 54 10.42 2.06 -14.27
CA PRO A 54 11.66 1.32 -14.18
C PRO A 54 12.67 2.12 -13.34
N PRO A 55 13.50 1.49 -12.50
CA PRO A 55 14.58 2.18 -11.81
C PRO A 55 15.64 2.64 -12.81
N THR A 56 16.40 3.67 -12.45
CA THR A 56 17.59 4.10 -13.22
C THR A 56 18.80 3.22 -12.89
N LYS A 57 18.85 2.72 -11.63
CA LYS A 57 19.85 1.77 -11.12
C LYS A 57 19.26 0.94 -10.02
N GLY A 58 19.93 -0.16 -9.68
CA GLY A 58 19.55 -1.08 -8.61
C GLY A 58 18.59 -2.16 -9.08
N THR A 59 18.19 -3.03 -8.17
CA THR A 59 17.34 -4.18 -8.45
C THR A 59 16.19 -4.28 -7.44
N ILE A 60 15.09 -4.89 -7.88
CA ILE A 60 13.91 -5.16 -7.05
C ILE A 60 13.60 -6.64 -7.17
N LEU A 61 13.63 -7.34 -6.03
CA LEU A 61 13.29 -8.75 -5.94
C LEU A 61 11.94 -8.92 -5.25
N PHE A 62 11.14 -9.85 -5.74
CA PHE A 62 9.92 -10.33 -5.10
C PHE A 62 10.01 -11.85 -4.94
N ASP A 63 9.90 -12.34 -3.71
CA ASP A 63 10.10 -13.74 -3.37
C ASP A 63 11.39 -14.32 -3.99
N SER A 64 12.49 -13.56 -3.85
CA SER A 64 13.82 -13.87 -4.41
C SER A 64 13.93 -13.86 -5.96
N ILE A 65 12.84 -13.54 -6.67
CA ILE A 65 12.81 -13.41 -8.13
C ILE A 65 13.07 -11.95 -8.52
N ASP A 66 13.98 -11.70 -9.46
CA ASP A 66 14.21 -10.37 -9.99
C ASP A 66 13.03 -9.92 -10.86
N ILE A 67 12.36 -8.86 -10.43
CA ILE A 67 11.21 -8.25 -11.10
C ILE A 67 11.51 -6.84 -11.62
N THR A 68 12.77 -6.44 -11.63
CA THR A 68 13.21 -5.05 -11.90
C THR A 68 12.62 -4.51 -13.19
N GLU A 69 12.66 -5.28 -14.26
CA GLU A 69 12.16 -4.88 -15.59
C GLU A 69 10.70 -5.31 -15.85
N GLU A 70 10.06 -5.99 -14.90
CA GLU A 70 8.69 -6.46 -15.06
C GLU A 70 7.68 -5.31 -14.96
N ARG A 71 6.69 -5.33 -15.86
CA ARG A 71 5.56 -4.40 -15.87
C ARG A 71 4.57 -4.74 -14.73
N PRO A 72 3.71 -3.78 -14.31
CA PRO A 72 2.76 -3.99 -13.20
C PRO A 72 1.91 -5.26 -13.34
N PHE A 73 1.40 -5.55 -14.53
CA PHE A 73 0.59 -6.74 -14.78
C PHE A 73 1.32 -8.05 -14.42
N ALA A 74 2.59 -8.18 -14.81
CA ALA A 74 3.37 -9.37 -14.46
C ALA A 74 3.59 -9.49 -12.95
N ARG A 75 3.81 -8.36 -12.25
CA ARG A 75 3.95 -8.34 -10.78
C ARG A 75 2.64 -8.72 -10.08
N VAL A 76 1.50 -8.29 -10.62
CA VAL A 76 0.18 -8.73 -10.11
C VAL A 76 0.00 -10.23 -10.28
N GLN A 77 0.37 -10.80 -11.42
CA GLN A 77 0.32 -12.26 -11.62
C GLN A 77 1.23 -13.04 -10.67
N ARG A 78 2.30 -12.41 -10.14
CA ARG A 78 3.16 -13.00 -9.11
C ARG A 78 2.57 -12.96 -7.70
N GLY A 79 1.45 -12.26 -7.50
CA GLY A 79 0.80 -12.15 -6.19
C GLY A 79 0.98 -10.80 -5.51
N MET A 80 1.23 -9.73 -6.24
CA MET A 80 1.10 -8.36 -5.74
C MET A 80 -0.30 -7.83 -6.04
N SER A 81 -0.89 -7.05 -5.13
CA SER A 81 -2.05 -6.23 -5.41
C SER A 81 -1.84 -4.81 -4.93
N ILE A 82 -2.49 -3.86 -5.58
CA ILE A 82 -2.19 -2.45 -5.43
C ILE A 82 -3.47 -1.66 -5.25
N LYS A 83 -3.49 -0.81 -4.23
CA LYS A 83 -4.45 0.28 -4.09
C LYS A 83 -3.71 1.60 -4.21
N MET A 84 -4.03 2.37 -5.24
CA MET A 84 -3.44 3.69 -5.49
C MET A 84 -4.13 4.77 -4.66
N GLN A 85 -3.52 5.97 -4.57
CA GLN A 85 -4.05 7.09 -3.80
C GLN A 85 -5.47 7.51 -4.22
N ALA A 86 -5.73 7.62 -5.52
CA ALA A 86 -7.08 7.92 -6.03
C ALA A 86 -7.88 6.62 -6.23
N PRO A 87 -9.13 6.54 -5.72
CA PRO A 87 -9.96 5.34 -5.90
C PRO A 87 -10.20 5.02 -7.38
N SER A 88 -9.99 3.76 -7.74
CA SER A 88 -10.15 3.22 -9.11
C SER A 88 -11.34 2.25 -9.17
N VAL A 89 -12.52 2.70 -8.68
CA VAL A 89 -13.75 1.93 -8.74
C VAL A 89 -14.58 2.28 -9.98
N PHE A 90 -15.34 1.31 -10.48
CA PHE A 90 -16.32 1.53 -11.58
C PHE A 90 -17.58 2.17 -11.01
N LYS A 91 -17.61 3.50 -10.98
CA LYS A 91 -18.65 4.30 -10.31
C LYS A 91 -20.07 4.04 -10.82
N GLU A 92 -20.20 3.72 -12.12
CA GLU A 92 -21.46 3.45 -12.79
C GLU A 92 -21.96 2.00 -12.60
N LEU A 93 -21.18 1.17 -11.93
CA LEU A 93 -21.54 -0.21 -11.64
C LEU A 93 -21.92 -0.36 -10.17
N PRO A 94 -22.81 -1.31 -9.83
CA PRO A 94 -23.07 -1.71 -8.45
C PRO A 94 -21.79 -2.14 -7.71
N VAL A 95 -21.77 -1.94 -6.39
CA VAL A 95 -20.69 -2.37 -5.50
C VAL A 95 -20.35 -3.84 -5.74
N ARG A 96 -21.36 -4.69 -5.78
CA ARG A 96 -21.24 -6.14 -6.04
C ARG A 96 -20.55 -6.44 -7.36
N GLN A 97 -20.91 -5.73 -8.43
CA GLN A 97 -20.29 -5.94 -9.74
C GLN A 97 -18.82 -5.52 -9.79
N ASN A 98 -18.41 -4.48 -9.02
CA ASN A 98 -17.00 -4.12 -8.89
C ASN A 98 -16.19 -5.29 -8.32
N ILE A 99 -16.68 -5.93 -7.25
CA ILE A 99 -16.04 -7.12 -6.65
C ILE A 99 -16.03 -8.29 -7.64
N GLN A 100 -17.16 -8.54 -8.34
CA GLN A 100 -17.27 -9.63 -9.31
C GLN A 100 -16.24 -9.51 -10.43
N ILE A 101 -16.02 -8.29 -10.96
CA ILE A 101 -15.02 -8.04 -12.01
C ILE A 101 -13.62 -8.44 -11.51
N ALA A 102 -13.27 -8.06 -10.28
CA ALA A 102 -11.97 -8.39 -9.71
C ALA A 102 -11.80 -9.90 -9.45
N LEU A 103 -12.88 -10.59 -9.08
CA LEU A 103 -12.86 -12.04 -8.80
C LEU A 103 -12.75 -12.90 -10.06
N GLN A 104 -13.10 -12.39 -11.26
CA GLN A 104 -13.14 -13.18 -12.51
C GLN A 104 -11.78 -13.82 -12.88
N GLU A 105 -10.69 -13.18 -12.51
CA GLU A 105 -9.33 -13.71 -12.77
C GLU A 105 -9.02 -15.01 -12.02
N ARG A 106 -9.66 -15.24 -10.87
CA ARG A 106 -9.34 -16.37 -9.99
C ARG A 106 -10.48 -17.33 -9.73
N PHE A 107 -11.72 -16.87 -9.80
CA PHE A 107 -12.89 -17.61 -9.35
C PHE A 107 -13.97 -17.69 -10.42
N SER A 108 -14.69 -18.80 -10.45
CA SER A 108 -15.84 -18.99 -11.32
C SER A 108 -16.97 -19.71 -10.59
N GLY A 109 -18.19 -19.57 -11.08
CA GLY A 109 -19.38 -20.25 -10.54
C GLY A 109 -19.58 -19.99 -9.06
N VAL A 110 -19.97 -21.02 -8.31
CA VAL A 110 -20.29 -20.94 -6.88
C VAL A 110 -19.14 -20.41 -6.01
N GLN A 111 -17.90 -20.72 -6.36
CA GLN A 111 -16.73 -20.23 -5.60
C GLN A 111 -16.62 -18.71 -5.67
N ARG A 112 -16.90 -18.11 -6.83
CA ARG A 112 -16.92 -16.66 -6.98
C ARG A 112 -18.02 -16.03 -6.11
N ASP A 113 -19.21 -16.62 -6.08
CA ASP A 113 -20.33 -16.09 -5.30
C ASP A 113 -20.04 -16.15 -3.79
N VAL A 114 -19.41 -17.22 -3.30
CA VAL A 114 -18.98 -17.35 -1.90
C VAL A 114 -17.93 -16.29 -1.54
N GLU A 115 -16.93 -16.10 -2.41
CA GLU A 115 -15.85 -15.14 -2.15
C GLU A 115 -16.34 -13.70 -2.24
N GLU A 116 -17.29 -13.42 -3.13
CA GLU A 116 -17.98 -12.14 -3.21
C GLU A 116 -18.68 -11.78 -1.90
N GLU A 117 -19.51 -12.68 -1.36
CA GLU A 117 -20.21 -12.45 -0.10
C GLU A 117 -19.23 -12.29 1.06
N ARG A 118 -18.14 -13.08 1.08
CA ARG A 118 -17.08 -12.95 2.08
C ARG A 118 -16.45 -11.56 2.04
N LEU A 119 -16.06 -11.07 0.86
CA LEU A 119 -15.43 -9.76 0.70
C LEU A 119 -16.41 -8.63 1.06
N LEU A 120 -17.64 -8.69 0.60
CA LEU A 120 -18.66 -7.68 0.93
C LEU A 120 -18.92 -7.60 2.44
N ALA A 121 -18.99 -8.74 3.13
CA ALA A 121 -19.15 -8.81 4.56
C ALA A 121 -17.93 -8.24 5.30
N LEU A 122 -16.72 -8.64 4.90
CA LEU A 122 -15.44 -8.19 5.46
C LEU A 122 -15.28 -6.66 5.39
N LEU A 123 -15.71 -6.06 4.29
CA LEU A 123 -15.64 -4.62 4.04
C LEU A 123 -16.83 -3.85 4.63
N ASN A 124 -17.80 -4.52 5.28
CA ASN A 124 -19.06 -3.94 5.72
C ASN A 124 -19.86 -3.26 4.57
N LEU A 125 -19.74 -3.78 3.35
CA LEU A 125 -20.42 -3.28 2.16
C LEU A 125 -21.59 -4.17 1.70
N ALA A 126 -21.88 -5.27 2.40
CA ALA A 126 -22.98 -6.18 2.06
C ALA A 126 -24.36 -5.48 1.95
N PRO A 127 -24.74 -4.53 2.85
CA PRO A 127 -26.00 -3.79 2.73
C PRO A 127 -26.04 -2.87 1.50
N ASP A 128 -24.89 -2.48 0.98
CA ASP A 128 -24.73 -1.55 -0.14
C ASP A 128 -24.48 -2.25 -1.47
N GLY A 129 -24.45 -3.59 -1.49
CA GLY A 129 -24.06 -4.38 -2.65
C GLY A 129 -24.82 -4.05 -3.96
N GLY A 130 -26.08 -3.67 -3.86
CA GLY A 130 -26.90 -3.25 -5.02
C GLY A 130 -26.78 -1.78 -5.39
N LYS A 131 -26.15 -0.93 -4.58
CA LYS A 131 -25.96 0.50 -4.85
C LYS A 131 -24.87 0.71 -5.88
N LEU A 132 -24.98 1.79 -6.67
CA LEU A 132 -23.88 2.22 -7.54
C LEU A 132 -22.66 2.60 -6.68
N ALA A 133 -21.46 2.18 -7.09
CA ALA A 133 -20.24 2.50 -6.36
C ALA A 133 -19.99 4.01 -6.24
N GLY A 134 -20.44 4.79 -7.23
CA GLY A 134 -20.39 6.25 -7.19
C GLY A 134 -21.26 6.90 -6.12
N ALA A 135 -22.26 6.19 -5.58
CA ALA A 135 -23.14 6.68 -4.51
C ALA A 135 -22.59 6.38 -3.09
N LEU A 136 -21.48 5.64 -2.98
CA LEU A 136 -20.81 5.38 -1.72
C LEU A 136 -20.10 6.64 -1.20
N SER A 137 -19.91 6.71 0.14
CA SER A 137 -18.98 7.68 0.73
C SER A 137 -17.55 7.47 0.22
N HIS A 138 -16.71 8.49 0.34
CA HIS A 138 -15.31 8.39 -0.07
C HIS A 138 -14.60 7.21 0.63
N GLY A 139 -14.77 7.06 1.94
CA GLY A 139 -14.20 5.94 2.71
C GLY A 139 -14.72 4.57 2.23
N GLN A 140 -16.02 4.46 1.94
CA GLN A 140 -16.59 3.22 1.40
C GLN A 140 -16.04 2.88 0.00
N GLN A 141 -15.79 3.88 -0.85
CA GLN A 141 -15.12 3.67 -2.15
C GLN A 141 -13.69 3.16 -1.97
N GLN A 142 -12.94 3.68 -0.99
CA GLN A 142 -11.61 3.20 -0.64
C GLN A 142 -11.66 1.74 -0.17
N TRP A 143 -12.62 1.38 0.68
CA TRP A 143 -12.80 -0.01 1.11
C TRP A 143 -13.18 -0.94 -0.04
N LEU A 144 -14.02 -0.49 -0.96
CA LEU A 144 -14.36 -1.25 -2.16
C LEU A 144 -13.11 -1.53 -3.01
N GLU A 145 -12.25 -0.52 -3.20
CA GLU A 145 -10.98 -0.70 -3.93
C GLU A 145 -10.03 -1.68 -3.24
N ILE A 146 -9.93 -1.60 -1.89
CA ILE A 146 -9.18 -2.60 -1.11
C ILE A 146 -9.76 -4.00 -1.34
N GLY A 147 -11.09 -4.16 -1.34
CA GLY A 147 -11.75 -5.43 -1.64
C GLY A 147 -11.45 -5.96 -3.02
N MET A 148 -11.44 -5.10 -4.03
CA MET A 148 -11.05 -5.48 -5.40
C MET A 148 -9.59 -5.94 -5.44
N ALA A 149 -8.68 -5.31 -4.69
CA ALA A 149 -7.29 -5.73 -4.59
C ALA A 149 -7.15 -7.09 -3.86
N LEU A 150 -7.97 -7.33 -2.83
CA LEU A 150 -8.00 -8.60 -2.09
C LEU A 150 -8.59 -9.77 -2.90
N ALA A 151 -9.48 -9.48 -3.85
CA ALA A 151 -10.08 -10.49 -4.74
C ALA A 151 -9.03 -11.32 -5.50
N LEU A 152 -7.85 -10.77 -5.70
CA LEU A 152 -6.71 -11.45 -6.34
C LEU A 152 -5.94 -12.37 -5.38
N GLN A 153 -6.31 -12.41 -4.09
CA GLN A 153 -5.62 -13.18 -3.04
C GLN A 153 -4.09 -12.95 -3.07
N PRO A 154 -3.64 -11.71 -2.89
CA PRO A 154 -2.22 -11.40 -3.02
C PRO A 154 -1.40 -11.90 -1.84
N GLN A 155 -0.10 -12.15 -2.09
CA GLN A 155 0.90 -12.35 -1.03
C GLN A 155 1.35 -10.99 -0.45
N LEU A 156 1.31 -9.93 -1.28
CA LEU A 156 1.67 -8.56 -0.92
C LEU A 156 0.56 -7.60 -1.35
N LEU A 157 0.00 -6.90 -0.37
CA LEU A 157 -0.91 -5.78 -0.59
C LEU A 157 -0.16 -4.45 -0.45
N LEU A 158 -0.17 -3.65 -1.49
CA LEU A 158 0.48 -2.35 -1.57
C LEU A 158 -0.59 -1.26 -1.47
N LEU A 159 -0.50 -0.39 -0.46
CA LEU A 159 -1.47 0.66 -0.18
C LEU A 159 -0.79 2.04 -0.21
N ASP A 160 -1.22 2.92 -1.11
CA ASP A 160 -0.75 4.31 -1.19
C ASP A 160 -1.80 5.24 -0.59
N GLU A 161 -1.50 5.80 0.57
CA GLU A 161 -2.38 6.67 1.37
C GLU A 161 -3.82 6.13 1.49
N PRO A 162 -4.01 4.93 2.11
CA PRO A 162 -5.31 4.26 2.13
C PRO A 162 -6.39 5.00 2.90
N THR A 163 -6.01 5.96 3.75
CA THR A 163 -6.92 6.72 4.62
C THR A 163 -7.15 8.16 4.16
N ALA A 164 -6.59 8.55 3.01
CA ALA A 164 -6.73 9.91 2.50
C ALA A 164 -8.20 10.32 2.34
N GLY A 165 -8.59 11.44 3.00
CA GLY A 165 -9.96 11.98 2.93
C GLY A 165 -11.01 11.23 3.77
N MET A 166 -10.60 10.28 4.61
CA MET A 166 -11.47 9.59 5.56
C MET A 166 -11.68 10.38 6.85
N SER A 167 -12.83 10.17 7.48
CA SER A 167 -13.08 10.60 8.86
C SER A 167 -12.20 9.81 9.85
N PRO A 168 -11.98 10.30 11.08
CA PRO A 168 -11.23 9.56 12.10
C PRO A 168 -11.80 8.16 12.38
N GLU A 169 -13.13 8.00 12.34
CA GLU A 169 -13.79 6.72 12.52
C GLU A 169 -13.52 5.75 11.36
N GLU A 170 -13.60 6.24 10.11
CA GLU A 170 -13.27 5.44 8.92
C GLU A 170 -11.79 5.06 8.90
N THR A 171 -10.89 5.98 9.26
CA THR A 171 -9.45 5.72 9.42
C THR A 171 -9.20 4.60 10.43
N PHE A 172 -9.83 4.67 11.62
CA PHE A 172 -9.69 3.64 12.63
C PHE A 172 -10.17 2.27 12.13
N LYS A 173 -11.36 2.21 11.50
CA LYS A 173 -11.91 0.98 10.91
C LYS A 173 -10.99 0.41 9.82
N THR A 174 -10.40 1.27 9.00
CA THR A 174 -9.42 0.85 7.97
C THR A 174 -8.19 0.21 8.62
N GLY A 175 -7.72 0.75 9.74
CA GLY A 175 -6.61 0.14 10.48
C GLY A 175 -6.94 -1.25 11.02
N GLU A 176 -8.13 -1.43 11.61
CA GLU A 176 -8.59 -2.74 12.07
C GLU A 176 -8.72 -3.75 10.91
N LEU A 177 -9.22 -3.30 9.77
CA LEU A 177 -9.33 -4.11 8.57
C LEU A 177 -7.94 -4.56 8.07
N ILE A 178 -6.97 -3.65 7.99
CA ILE A 178 -5.59 -3.98 7.58
C ILE A 178 -4.95 -4.97 8.56
N LYS A 179 -5.15 -4.81 9.87
CA LYS A 179 -4.65 -5.75 10.86
C LYS A 179 -5.28 -7.13 10.73
N SER A 180 -6.58 -7.21 10.39
CA SER A 180 -7.23 -8.50 10.17
C SER A 180 -6.64 -9.25 8.98
N PHE A 181 -6.32 -8.56 7.88
CA PHE A 181 -5.64 -9.19 6.73
C PHE A 181 -4.24 -9.69 7.09
N ASN A 182 -3.50 -8.91 7.87
CA ASN A 182 -2.17 -9.33 8.30
C ASN A 182 -2.23 -10.53 9.26
N ALA A 183 -3.22 -10.61 10.13
CA ALA A 183 -3.43 -11.75 11.02
C ALA A 183 -3.71 -13.06 10.24
N GLU A 184 -4.24 -12.95 9.02
CA GLU A 184 -4.40 -14.07 8.09
C GLU A 184 -3.10 -14.40 7.30
N GLY A 185 -1.98 -13.72 7.62
CA GLY A 185 -0.66 -13.97 7.04
C GLY A 185 -0.28 -13.07 5.86
N MET A 186 -1.13 -12.10 5.48
CA MET A 186 -0.86 -11.19 4.37
C MET A 186 0.27 -10.22 4.70
N THR A 187 1.18 -10.02 3.77
CA THR A 187 2.20 -8.97 3.84
C THR A 187 1.62 -7.66 3.32
N ILE A 188 1.84 -6.55 4.03
CA ILE A 188 1.26 -5.27 3.66
C ILE A 188 2.34 -4.17 3.70
N LEU A 189 2.49 -3.45 2.59
CA LEU A 189 3.32 -2.24 2.52
C LEU A 189 2.41 -1.03 2.36
N VAL A 190 2.48 -0.12 3.33
CA VAL A 190 1.66 1.09 3.38
C VAL A 190 2.54 2.31 3.22
N VAL A 191 2.21 3.20 2.30
CA VAL A 191 2.75 4.56 2.24
C VAL A 191 1.77 5.46 2.96
N GLU A 192 2.24 6.17 3.99
CA GLU A 192 1.40 7.02 4.80
C GLU A 192 2.16 8.23 5.38
N HIS A 193 1.40 9.23 5.78
CA HIS A 193 1.89 10.41 6.49
C HIS A 193 1.10 10.70 7.77
N ASP A 194 -0.07 10.06 7.95
CA ASP A 194 -0.85 10.13 9.20
C ASP A 194 -0.22 9.24 10.27
N MET A 195 0.44 9.88 11.24
CA MET A 195 1.13 9.19 12.33
C MET A 195 0.17 8.49 13.29
N ALA A 196 -1.09 8.92 13.41
CA ALA A 196 -2.08 8.24 14.25
C ALA A 196 -2.44 6.89 13.62
N PHE A 197 -2.65 6.86 12.32
CA PHE A 197 -2.89 5.63 11.57
C PHE A 197 -1.67 4.71 11.55
N VAL A 198 -0.47 5.25 11.32
CA VAL A 198 0.78 4.48 11.38
C VAL A 198 0.95 3.83 12.76
N ARG A 199 0.66 4.57 13.85
CA ARG A 199 0.69 4.02 15.23
C ARG A 199 -0.26 2.86 15.43
N GLN A 200 -1.40 2.85 14.76
CA GLN A 200 -2.40 1.80 14.88
C GLN A 200 -1.96 0.48 14.23
N ILE A 201 -1.24 0.56 13.09
CA ILE A 201 -1.02 -0.62 12.23
C ILE A 201 0.43 -1.08 12.11
N ALA A 202 1.42 -0.16 12.24
CA ALA A 202 2.79 -0.45 11.87
C ALA A 202 3.48 -1.44 12.82
N GLN A 203 4.07 -2.49 12.26
CA GLN A 203 5.02 -3.38 12.94
C GLN A 203 6.45 -2.94 12.67
N ARG A 204 6.70 -2.45 11.45
CA ARG A 204 7.99 -1.90 11.02
C ARG A 204 7.78 -0.61 10.26
N VAL A 205 8.71 0.33 10.45
CA VAL A 205 8.65 1.65 9.81
C VAL A 205 9.97 1.95 9.12
N THR A 206 9.89 2.47 7.91
CA THR A 206 11.01 3.10 7.19
C THR A 206 10.68 4.55 6.94
N VAL A 207 11.58 5.43 7.35
CA VAL A 207 11.49 6.89 7.11
C VAL A 207 12.29 7.23 5.88
N LEU A 208 11.64 7.81 4.88
CA LEU A 208 12.28 8.36 3.69
C LEU A 208 12.41 9.87 3.81
N HIS A 209 13.58 10.42 3.49
CA HIS A 209 13.84 11.85 3.45
C HIS A 209 14.77 12.19 2.30
N LEU A 210 14.41 13.18 1.48
CA LEU A 210 15.18 13.65 0.31
C LEU A 210 15.66 12.49 -0.60
N GLY A 211 14.77 11.53 -0.85
CA GLY A 211 15.03 10.37 -1.72
C GLY A 211 15.90 9.28 -1.12
N LYS A 212 16.25 9.34 0.17
CA LYS A 212 17.08 8.36 0.86
C LYS A 212 16.38 7.79 2.08
N ILE A 213 16.75 6.58 2.49
CA ILE A 213 16.34 6.07 3.79
C ILE A 213 17.07 6.87 4.87
N PHE A 214 16.30 7.48 5.75
CA PHE A 214 16.80 8.24 6.88
C PHE A 214 16.89 7.40 8.16
N ALA A 215 15.82 6.63 8.44
CA ALA A 215 15.76 5.73 9.60
C ALA A 215 14.90 4.50 9.28
N ARG A 216 15.12 3.41 9.98
CA ARG A 216 14.30 2.19 9.94
C ARG A 216 14.30 1.49 11.29
N GLY A 217 13.17 0.92 11.68
CA GLY A 217 13.07 0.21 12.95
C GLY A 217 11.62 -0.17 13.30
N SER A 218 11.43 -0.52 14.58
CA SER A 218 10.08 -0.61 15.13
C SER A 218 9.48 0.80 15.25
N LEU A 219 8.15 0.86 15.35
CA LEU A 219 7.46 2.14 15.53
C LEU A 219 8.00 2.91 16.76
N GLU A 220 8.21 2.20 17.87
CA GLU A 220 8.70 2.80 19.11
C GLU A 220 10.09 3.44 18.93
N ALA A 221 11.00 2.76 18.24
CA ALA A 221 12.34 3.28 17.95
C ALA A 221 12.27 4.55 17.07
N ILE A 222 11.39 4.56 16.07
CA ILE A 222 11.22 5.70 15.17
C ILE A 222 10.61 6.92 15.89
N ILE A 223 9.64 6.70 16.79
CA ILE A 223 9.01 7.79 17.54
C ILE A 223 9.99 8.43 18.55
N GLN A 224 10.89 7.64 19.10
CA GLN A 224 11.89 8.12 20.06
C GLN A 224 13.11 8.78 19.41
N ASP A 225 13.26 8.65 18.10
CA ASP A 225 14.38 9.27 17.36
C ASP A 225 14.14 10.78 17.17
N GLU A 226 14.90 11.59 17.92
CA GLU A 226 14.83 13.06 17.87
C GLU A 226 15.06 13.60 16.45
N LYS A 227 15.96 12.97 15.67
CA LYS A 227 16.26 13.39 14.30
C LYS A 227 15.06 13.15 13.37
N VAL A 228 14.29 12.08 13.61
CA VAL A 228 13.04 11.84 12.88
C VAL A 228 12.01 12.91 13.23
N ALA A 229 11.87 13.25 14.52
CA ALA A 229 10.97 14.30 14.95
C ALA A 229 11.31 15.67 14.32
N GLU A 230 12.60 16.01 14.20
CA GLU A 230 13.06 17.24 13.55
C GLU A 230 12.63 17.34 12.07
N ILE A 231 12.72 16.24 11.32
CA ILE A 231 12.29 16.19 9.90
C ILE A 231 10.81 16.49 9.75
N TYR A 232 9.96 16.03 10.67
CA TYR A 232 8.53 16.27 10.63
C TYR A 232 8.14 17.66 11.16
N LEU A 233 8.88 18.19 12.11
CA LEU A 233 8.63 19.51 12.71
C LEU A 233 9.22 20.69 11.90
N GLY A 234 9.97 20.39 10.83
CA GLY A 234 10.55 21.42 9.96
C GLY A 234 11.59 22.30 10.65
N LYS A 235 12.27 21.82 11.68
CA LYS A 235 13.42 22.53 12.26
C LYS A 235 14.61 22.34 11.29
N THR A 236 14.64 23.19 10.27
CA THR A 236 15.86 23.45 9.52
C THR A 236 16.86 24.11 10.48
N HIS A 237 17.97 23.44 10.74
CA HIS A 237 19.13 24.14 11.23
C HIS A 237 19.57 25.09 10.12
N GLU A 238 19.22 26.39 10.24
CA GLU A 238 19.94 27.44 9.56
C GLU A 238 21.37 27.41 10.08
N HIS A 239 22.29 27.09 9.21
CA HIS A 239 23.70 27.36 9.33
C HIS A 239 24.16 28.21 8.15
#